data_0c50f8ebbdf9efa77938b5515829f075
#
_entry.id   0c50f8ebbdf9efa77938b5515829f075
#
_cell.length_a   1.000
_cell.length_b   1.000
_cell.length_c   1.000
_cell.angle_alpha   90.00
_cell.angle_beta   90.00
_cell.angle_gamma   90.00
#
_symmetry.space_group_name_H-M   'P 1'
#
loop_
_entity.id
_entity.type
_entity.pdbx_description
1 polymer ?
#
loop_
_entity_poly.entity_id
_entity_poly.type
_entity_poly.pdbx_seq_one_letter_code
_entity_poly.pdbx_strand_id
1 'polypeptide(L)'
;MIRRAVLLVCVPVLLHVGLASAQESFPIMEKVAQKVIEKYQAASCQQLAEQKGQHPTGEKAELEQRAIQLLRSDPQMRTEFLNRVAAPIANKLFECGLIP
;
A
#
# COMPACT_ATOMS: atom_id res chain seq x y z
N MET A 1 38.16 32.90 15.87
CA MET A 1 38.23 32.36 14.50
C MET A 1 37.88 30.90 14.44
N ILE A 2 38.38 30.12 15.34
CA ILE A 2 38.14 28.65 15.35
C ILE A 2 36.69 28.33 15.65
N ARG A 3 36.01 29.15 16.39
CA ARG A 3 34.63 28.95 16.77
C ARG A 3 33.61 28.94 15.61
N ARG A 4 33.99 29.58 14.52
CA ARG A 4 33.12 29.71 13.37
C ARG A 4 32.93 28.40 12.62
N ALA A 5 33.91 27.54 12.67
CA ALA A 5 33.86 26.24 12.00
C ALA A 5 32.85 25.29 12.66
N VAL A 6 32.66 25.42 13.96
CA VAL A 6 31.79 24.52 14.72
C VAL A 6 30.31 24.75 14.40
N LEU A 7 29.93 25.98 14.14
CA LEU A 7 28.53 26.34 13.87
C LEU A 7 28.04 25.81 12.54
N LEU A 8 28.94 25.63 11.59
CA LEU A 8 28.55 25.14 10.26
C LEU A 8 28.25 23.66 10.23
N VAL A 9 28.74 22.90 11.20
CA VAL A 9 28.55 21.43 11.21
C VAL A 9 27.17 21.01 11.70
N CYS A 10 26.55 21.83 12.54
CA CYS A 10 25.25 21.45 13.14
C CYS A 10 24.08 21.47 12.15
N VAL A 11 24.12 22.38 11.18
CA VAL A 11 23.01 22.57 10.24
C VAL A 11 22.73 21.35 9.36
N PRO A 12 23.72 20.68 8.76
CA PRO A 12 23.46 19.51 7.93
C PRO A 12 22.81 18.35 8.70
N VAL A 13 23.16 18.20 9.97
CA VAL A 13 22.64 17.11 10.80
C VAL A 13 21.14 17.27 11.01
N LEU A 14 20.68 18.48 11.25
CA LEU A 14 19.24 18.74 11.45
C LEU A 14 18.43 18.44 10.19
N LEU A 15 18.96 18.75 9.04
CA LEU A 15 18.29 18.48 7.77
C LEU A 15 18.12 16.99 7.53
N HIS A 16 19.12 16.19 7.87
CA HIS A 16 19.06 14.74 7.72
C HIS A 16 17.98 14.12 8.61
N VAL A 17 17.85 14.59 9.83
CA VAL A 17 16.83 14.11 10.76
C VAL A 17 15.43 14.41 10.22
N GLY A 18 15.24 15.63 9.69
CA GLY A 18 13.95 16.01 9.12
C GLY A 18 13.54 15.13 7.92
N LEU A 19 14.49 14.80 7.05
CA LEU A 19 14.21 13.94 5.91
C LEU A 19 13.87 12.51 6.32
N ALA A 20 14.57 11.97 7.31
CA ALA A 20 14.31 10.62 7.80
C ALA A 20 12.90 10.48 8.38
N SER A 21 12.43 11.51 9.10
CA SER A 21 11.10 11.46 9.72
C SER A 21 9.95 11.63 8.72
N ALA A 22 10.23 12.09 7.51
CA ALA A 22 9.20 12.26 6.49
C ALA A 22 8.80 10.95 5.82
N GLN A 23 9.57 9.89 6.00
CA GLN A 23 9.30 8.59 5.40
C GLN A 23 8.50 7.74 6.37
N GLU A 24 7.19 7.76 6.22
CA GLU A 24 6.33 6.89 7.00
C GLU A 24 6.15 5.55 6.30
N SER A 25 6.14 4.47 7.08
CA SER A 25 5.85 3.15 6.59
C SER A 25 4.62 2.59 7.28
N PHE A 26 3.88 1.78 6.57
CA PHE A 26 2.70 1.11 7.09
C PHE A 26 2.90 -0.41 6.99
N PRO A 27 3.62 -1.03 7.94
CA PRO A 27 3.99 -2.44 7.81
C PRO A 27 2.81 -3.39 7.65
N ILE A 28 1.73 -3.14 8.37
CA ILE A 28 0.52 -3.97 8.29
C ILE A 28 -0.13 -3.82 6.91
N MET A 29 -0.27 -2.58 6.45
CA MET A 29 -0.81 -2.30 5.12
C MET A 29 0.04 -2.94 4.03
N GLU A 30 1.36 -2.90 4.17
CA GLU A 30 2.27 -3.52 3.20
C GLU A 30 2.06 -5.02 3.11
N LYS A 31 1.86 -5.69 4.25
CA LYS A 31 1.58 -7.12 4.28
C LYS A 31 0.24 -7.45 3.63
N VAL A 32 -0.78 -6.65 3.91
CA VAL A 32 -2.10 -6.83 3.29
C VAL A 32 -2.02 -6.62 1.79
N ALA A 33 -1.34 -5.57 1.34
CA ALA A 33 -1.15 -5.30 -0.07
C ALA A 33 -0.45 -6.46 -0.78
N GLN A 34 0.61 -7.00 -0.17
CA GLN A 34 1.33 -8.14 -0.74
C GLN A 34 0.44 -9.38 -0.88
N LYS A 35 -0.39 -9.65 0.12
CA LYS A 35 -1.34 -10.78 0.05
C LYS A 35 -2.38 -10.59 -1.05
N VAL A 36 -2.87 -9.36 -1.22
CA VAL A 36 -3.81 -9.04 -2.29
C VAL A 36 -3.17 -9.27 -3.65
N ILE A 37 -1.95 -8.79 -3.84
CA ILE A 37 -1.20 -8.96 -5.09
C ILE A 37 -1.01 -10.45 -5.39
N GLU A 38 -0.54 -11.22 -4.41
CA GLU A 38 -0.33 -12.66 -4.57
C GLU A 38 -1.61 -13.39 -4.94
N LYS A 39 -2.71 -13.03 -4.30
CA LYS A 39 -4.01 -13.62 -4.59
C LYS A 39 -4.43 -13.39 -6.04
N TYR A 40 -4.28 -12.16 -6.54
CA TYR A 40 -4.61 -11.87 -7.93
C TYR A 40 -3.67 -12.55 -8.92
N GLN A 41 -2.39 -12.61 -8.62
CA GLN A 41 -1.41 -13.25 -9.49
C GLN A 41 -1.62 -14.77 -9.57
N ALA A 42 -2.01 -15.39 -8.46
CA ALA A 42 -2.25 -16.82 -8.40
C ALA A 42 -3.61 -17.24 -8.95
N ALA A 43 -4.56 -16.33 -9.01
CA ALA A 43 -5.92 -16.64 -9.48
C ALA A 43 -5.94 -16.86 -11.00
N SER A 44 -6.77 -17.81 -11.45
CA SER A 44 -7.03 -17.99 -12.89
C SER A 44 -7.99 -16.92 -13.37
N CYS A 45 -8.00 -16.67 -14.68
CA CYS A 45 -8.94 -15.73 -15.27
C CYS A 45 -10.39 -16.15 -15.00
N GLN A 46 -10.66 -17.45 -15.01
CA GLN A 46 -11.99 -17.97 -14.72
C GLN A 46 -12.40 -17.67 -13.27
N GLN A 47 -11.49 -17.88 -12.33
CA GLN A 47 -11.76 -17.57 -10.92
C GLN A 47 -12.07 -16.10 -10.71
N LEU A 48 -11.31 -15.20 -11.36
CA LEU A 48 -11.54 -13.76 -11.25
C LEU A 48 -12.89 -13.37 -11.85
N ALA A 49 -13.27 -13.96 -12.98
CA ALA A 49 -14.57 -13.70 -13.60
C ALA A 49 -15.71 -14.16 -12.70
N GLU A 50 -15.57 -15.32 -12.06
CA GLU A 50 -16.59 -15.87 -11.16
C GLU A 50 -16.71 -15.05 -9.88
N GLN A 51 -15.62 -14.47 -9.40
CA GLN A 51 -15.62 -13.64 -8.19
C GLN A 51 -16.29 -12.29 -8.40
N LYS A 52 -16.47 -11.88 -9.65
CA LYS A 52 -17.10 -10.60 -9.95
C LYS A 52 -18.54 -10.60 -9.44
N GLY A 53 -18.84 -9.73 -8.50
CA GLY A 53 -20.16 -9.65 -7.88
C GLY A 53 -20.37 -10.55 -6.69
N GLN A 54 -19.44 -11.44 -6.37
CA GLN A 54 -19.51 -12.24 -5.17
C GLN A 54 -18.89 -11.50 -3.98
N HIS A 55 -19.51 -11.61 -2.84
CA HIS A 55 -19.00 -11.03 -1.60
C HIS A 55 -18.57 -12.13 -0.66
N PRO A 56 -17.40 -12.01 -0.01
CA PRO A 56 -16.99 -12.99 0.98
C PRO A 56 -17.94 -12.99 2.18
N THR A 57 -18.03 -14.13 2.87
CA THR A 57 -18.88 -14.30 4.05
C THR A 57 -18.03 -14.74 5.24
N GLY A 58 -18.57 -14.58 6.45
CA GLY A 58 -17.92 -15.01 7.67
C GLY A 58 -16.74 -14.14 8.08
N GLU A 59 -15.73 -14.78 8.67
CA GLU A 59 -14.53 -14.07 9.15
C GLU A 59 -13.81 -13.29 8.08
N LYS A 60 -13.78 -13.82 6.88
CA LYS A 60 -13.11 -13.17 5.76
C LYS A 60 -13.76 -11.85 5.41
N ALA A 61 -15.11 -11.81 5.43
CA ALA A 61 -15.86 -10.59 5.20
C ALA A 61 -15.58 -9.54 6.28
N GLU A 62 -15.52 -9.97 7.54
CA GLU A 62 -15.22 -9.07 8.64
C GLU A 62 -13.83 -8.45 8.53
N LEU A 63 -12.83 -9.26 8.18
CA LEU A 63 -11.47 -8.78 7.99
C LEU A 63 -11.38 -7.78 6.85
N GLU A 64 -12.07 -8.04 5.75
CA GLU A 64 -12.10 -7.13 4.62
C GLU A 64 -12.76 -5.80 5.00
N GLN A 65 -13.86 -5.84 5.73
CA GLN A 65 -14.53 -4.63 6.16
C GLN A 65 -13.67 -3.79 7.08
N ARG A 66 -12.94 -4.43 7.99
CA ARG A 66 -12.01 -3.73 8.88
C ARG A 66 -10.89 -3.05 8.08
N ALA A 67 -10.34 -3.77 7.11
CA ALA A 67 -9.30 -3.20 6.25
C ALA A 67 -9.82 -2.01 5.46
N ILE A 68 -11.02 -2.10 4.91
CA ILE A 68 -11.65 -1.01 4.17
C ILE A 68 -11.87 0.20 5.07
N GLN A 69 -12.34 -0.01 6.30
CA GLN A 69 -12.56 1.08 7.24
C GLN A 69 -11.25 1.79 7.60
N LEU A 70 -10.17 1.02 7.83
CA LEU A 70 -8.86 1.60 8.08
C LEU A 70 -8.39 2.45 6.91
N LEU A 71 -8.54 1.96 5.70
CA LEU A 71 -8.14 2.69 4.50
C LEU A 71 -8.99 3.94 4.28
N ARG A 72 -10.26 3.90 4.66
CA ARG A 72 -11.14 5.08 4.58
C ARG A 72 -10.78 6.15 5.60
N SER A 73 -10.35 5.73 6.79
CA SER A 73 -10.03 6.66 7.87
C SER A 73 -8.65 7.29 7.73
N ASP A 74 -7.75 6.67 6.96
CA ASP A 74 -6.38 7.16 6.78
C ASP A 74 -6.08 7.36 5.29
N PRO A 75 -6.16 8.61 4.80
CA PRO A 75 -5.91 8.89 3.38
C PRO A 75 -4.49 8.56 2.91
N GLN A 76 -3.49 8.71 3.78
CA GLN A 76 -2.12 8.37 3.43
C GLN A 76 -1.94 6.87 3.25
N MET A 77 -2.48 6.10 4.19
CA MET A 77 -2.45 4.64 4.10
C MET A 77 -3.17 4.15 2.84
N ARG A 78 -4.32 4.73 2.53
CA ARG A 78 -5.08 4.38 1.33
C ARG A 78 -4.28 4.65 0.06
N THR A 79 -3.64 5.81 -0.03
CA THR A 79 -2.82 6.16 -1.19
C THR A 79 -1.67 5.18 -1.37
N GLU A 80 -0.96 4.86 -0.30
CA GLU A 80 0.13 3.89 -0.36
C GLU A 80 -0.36 2.50 -0.76
N PHE A 81 -1.49 2.08 -0.22
CA PHE A 81 -2.09 0.80 -0.58
C PHE A 81 -2.43 0.74 -2.07
N LEU A 82 -3.13 1.75 -2.58
CA LEU A 82 -3.52 1.81 -3.98
C LEU A 82 -2.30 1.86 -4.91
N ASN A 83 -1.27 2.60 -4.53
CA ASN A 83 -0.04 2.66 -5.31
C ASN A 83 0.64 1.30 -5.44
N ARG A 84 0.50 0.45 -4.45
CA ARG A 84 1.10 -0.89 -4.47
C ARG A 84 0.29 -1.90 -5.25
N VAL A 85 -1.04 -1.88 -5.09
CA VAL A 85 -1.91 -2.94 -5.63
C VAL A 85 -2.49 -2.62 -7.00
N ALA A 86 -2.60 -1.35 -7.36
CA ALA A 86 -3.33 -0.95 -8.56
C ALA A 86 -2.72 -1.54 -9.84
N ALA A 87 -1.42 -1.40 -10.04
CA ALA A 87 -0.78 -1.89 -11.25
C ALA A 87 -0.81 -3.42 -11.37
N PRO A 88 -0.44 -4.20 -10.36
CA PRO A 88 -0.54 -5.66 -10.45
C PRO A 88 -1.97 -6.16 -10.70
N ILE A 89 -2.96 -5.57 -10.03
CA ILE A 89 -4.37 -5.95 -10.21
C ILE A 89 -4.84 -5.57 -11.61
N ALA A 90 -4.59 -4.34 -12.03
CA ALA A 90 -4.99 -3.87 -13.36
C ALA A 90 -4.35 -4.71 -14.46
N ASN A 91 -3.07 -5.01 -14.36
CA ASN A 91 -2.38 -5.85 -15.33
C ASN A 91 -3.01 -7.23 -15.43
N LYS A 92 -3.32 -7.84 -14.30
CA LYS A 92 -3.96 -9.16 -14.28
C LYS A 92 -5.34 -9.12 -14.92
N LEU A 93 -6.13 -8.10 -14.61
CA LEU A 93 -7.47 -7.95 -15.19
C LEU A 93 -7.41 -7.70 -16.69
N PHE A 94 -6.43 -6.94 -17.17
CA PHE A 94 -6.23 -6.76 -18.61
C PHE A 94 -5.83 -8.05 -19.28
N GLU A 95 -4.92 -8.82 -18.71
CA GLU A 95 -4.52 -10.11 -19.24
C GLU A 95 -5.71 -11.07 -19.39
N CYS A 96 -6.64 -10.99 -18.45
CA CYS A 96 -7.83 -11.84 -18.46
C CYS A 96 -8.99 -11.27 -19.28
N GLY A 97 -8.84 -10.08 -19.87
CA GLY A 97 -9.91 -9.45 -20.65
C GLY A 97 -11.08 -8.99 -19.81
N LEU A 98 -10.86 -8.72 -18.52
CA LEU A 98 -11.91 -8.28 -17.60
C LEU A 98 -12.04 -6.76 -17.50
N ILE A 99 -11.11 -6.03 -18.09
CA ILE A 99 -11.16 -4.57 -18.26
C ILE A 99 -11.22 -4.28 -19.75
N PRO A 100 -12.21 -3.52 -20.20
CA PRO A 100 -12.32 -3.13 -21.61
C PRO A 100 -11.22 -2.19 -22.06
#